data_039f3afd7899628580c9845e36f041e6
#
_entry.id   039f3afd7899628580c9845e36f041e6
#
_cell.length_a   1.000
_cell.length_b   1.000
_cell.length_c   1.000
_cell.angle_alpha   90.00
_cell.angle_beta   90.00
_cell.angle_gamma   90.00
#
_symmetry.space_group_name_H-M   'P 1'
#
loop_
_entity.id
_entity.type
_entity.pdbx_description
1 polymer ?
#
loop_
_entity_poly.entity_id
_entity_poly.type
_entity_poly.pdbx_seq_one_letter_code
_entity_poly.pdbx_strand_id
1 'polypeptide(L)'
;MVTQIKSVEKDGYAAVQVGFQDAKEKNTSAPLMGHFKKAGVTPKRHLAEFTGFEQELNLGDTLTVELFNDADFVDVVGTSKGKGFQGVVKRHGFGGVGQTTHGQDDRSRKPGSIGACSYPLRCLRVCAWAAKWVTYV
;
A
#
# COMPACT_ATOMS: atom_id res chain seq x y z
N MET A 1 -10.91 1.75 16.73
CA MET A 1 -11.09 1.24 18.10
C MET A 1 -9.85 0.49 18.54
N VAL A 2 -9.44 0.67 19.80
CA VAL A 2 -8.25 0.00 20.37
C VAL A 2 -8.58 -1.46 20.67
N THR A 3 -7.83 -2.39 20.07
CA THR A 3 -8.05 -3.84 20.21
C THR A 3 -7.04 -4.50 21.15
N GLN A 4 -5.83 -3.96 21.25
CA GLN A 4 -4.80 -4.45 22.16
C GLN A 4 -3.80 -3.33 22.49
N ILE A 5 -3.31 -3.35 23.73
CA ILE A 5 -2.21 -2.51 24.17
C ILE A 5 -1.04 -3.44 24.48
N LYS A 6 0.10 -3.22 23.82
CA LYS A 6 1.32 -3.99 24.00
C LYS A 6 2.27 -3.24 24.93
N SER A 7 2.86 -3.96 25.86
CA SER A 7 3.83 -3.42 26.82
C SER A 7 5.21 -4.06 26.62
N VAL A 8 6.25 -3.30 26.95
CA VAL A 8 7.66 -3.77 26.83
C VAL A 8 7.90 -5.04 27.64
N GLU A 9 7.24 -5.19 28.80
CA GLU A 9 7.44 -6.34 29.69
C GLU A 9 6.92 -7.66 29.11
N LYS A 10 5.80 -7.62 28.38
CA LYS A 10 5.12 -8.83 27.86
C LYS A 10 5.44 -9.10 26.41
N ASP A 11 5.46 -8.04 25.59
CA ASP A 11 5.56 -8.14 24.14
C ASP A 11 6.94 -7.70 23.61
N GLY A 12 7.80 -7.14 24.47
CA GLY A 12 9.14 -6.66 24.10
C GLY A 12 9.16 -5.26 23.47
N TYR A 13 8.01 -4.67 23.20
CA TYR A 13 7.87 -3.32 22.67
C TYR A 13 6.53 -2.70 23.07
N ALA A 14 6.48 -1.37 23.10
CA ALA A 14 5.27 -0.62 23.39
C ALA A 14 4.55 -0.24 22.09
N ALA A 15 3.31 -0.66 21.92
CA ALA A 15 2.47 -0.33 20.77
C ALA A 15 0.99 -0.43 21.11
N VAL A 16 0.17 0.28 20.34
CA VAL A 16 -1.29 0.21 20.41
C VAL A 16 -1.81 -0.40 19.11
N GLN A 17 -2.54 -1.50 19.20
CA GLN A 17 -3.20 -2.09 18.06
C GLN A 17 -4.59 -1.48 17.89
N VAL A 18 -4.84 -0.95 16.70
CA VAL A 18 -6.09 -0.30 16.33
C VAL A 18 -6.81 -1.11 15.26
N GLY A 19 -8.10 -1.34 15.47
CA GLY A 19 -8.99 -2.01 14.53
C GLY A 19 -9.89 -1.03 13.79
N PHE A 20 -10.01 -1.23 12.48
CA PHE A 20 -10.86 -0.41 11.60
C PHE A 20 -11.79 -1.29 10.76
N GLN A 21 -12.97 -0.78 10.44
CA GLN A 21 -14.05 -1.39 9.66
C GLN A 21 -14.57 -2.71 10.27
N ASP A 22 -15.87 -2.77 10.54
CA ASP A 22 -16.50 -3.98 11.11
C ASP A 22 -16.47 -5.16 10.14
N ALA A 23 -16.16 -6.32 10.67
CA ALA A 23 -16.20 -7.59 9.96
C ALA A 23 -17.41 -8.41 10.41
N LYS A 24 -17.97 -9.20 9.48
CA LYS A 24 -19.04 -10.14 9.83
C LYS A 24 -18.46 -11.28 10.67
N GLU A 25 -19.10 -11.62 11.78
CA GLU A 25 -18.66 -12.71 12.67
C GLU A 25 -18.46 -14.04 11.95
N LYS A 26 -19.35 -14.39 11.03
CA LYS A 26 -19.25 -15.62 10.23
C LYS A 26 -18.00 -15.72 9.35
N ASN A 27 -17.35 -14.59 9.06
CA ASN A 27 -16.14 -14.51 8.23
C ASN A 27 -14.87 -14.38 9.09
N THR A 28 -15.01 -14.35 10.41
CA THR A 28 -13.90 -14.18 11.35
C THR A 28 -13.54 -15.53 11.94
N SER A 29 -12.24 -15.86 11.96
CA SER A 29 -11.74 -17.10 12.56
C SER A 29 -11.92 -17.12 14.07
N ALA A 30 -12.07 -18.32 14.66
CA ALA A 30 -12.28 -18.49 16.10
C ALA A 30 -11.19 -17.84 16.98
N PRO A 31 -9.87 -17.91 16.64
CA PRO A 31 -8.84 -17.21 17.40
C PRO A 31 -9.01 -15.69 17.40
N LEU A 32 -9.34 -15.10 16.24
CA LEU A 32 -9.58 -13.66 16.15
C LEU A 32 -10.84 -13.24 16.91
N MET A 33 -11.89 -14.07 16.90
CA MET A 33 -13.07 -13.83 17.72
C MET A 33 -12.72 -13.79 19.21
N GLY A 34 -11.88 -14.69 19.68
CA GLY A 34 -11.37 -14.68 21.06
C GLY A 34 -10.60 -13.41 21.40
N HIS A 35 -9.76 -12.94 20.46
CA HIS A 35 -9.01 -11.70 20.60
C HIS A 35 -9.93 -10.48 20.76
N PHE A 36 -10.93 -10.32 19.89
CA PHE A 36 -11.89 -9.21 19.95
C PHE A 36 -12.79 -9.29 21.20
N LYS A 37 -13.22 -10.50 21.60
CA LYS A 37 -13.99 -10.70 22.83
C LYS A 37 -13.22 -10.26 24.07
N LYS A 38 -11.91 -10.53 24.13
CA LYS A 38 -11.05 -10.08 25.23
C LYS A 38 -10.96 -8.55 25.32
N ALA A 39 -10.98 -7.87 24.19
CA ALA A 39 -11.00 -6.40 24.12
C ALA A 39 -12.41 -5.80 24.29
N GLY A 40 -13.47 -6.61 24.31
CA GLY A 40 -14.86 -6.14 24.36
C GLY A 40 -15.32 -5.41 23.09
N VAL A 41 -14.70 -5.71 21.93
CA VAL A 41 -14.91 -4.98 20.67
C VAL A 41 -15.50 -5.93 19.62
N THR A 42 -16.33 -5.37 18.72
CA THR A 42 -16.81 -6.09 17.54
C THR A 42 -15.64 -6.48 16.62
N PRO A 43 -15.74 -7.60 15.89
CA PRO A 43 -14.70 -8.02 14.96
C PRO A 43 -14.37 -6.92 13.95
N LYS A 44 -13.07 -6.64 13.76
CA LYS A 44 -12.56 -5.64 12.81
C LYS A 44 -11.88 -6.31 11.63
N ARG A 45 -11.98 -5.69 10.46
CA ARG A 45 -11.41 -6.21 9.22
C ARG A 45 -9.91 -5.92 9.08
N HIS A 46 -9.51 -4.73 9.48
CA HIS A 46 -8.14 -4.27 9.39
C HIS A 46 -7.60 -4.02 10.79
N LEU A 47 -6.44 -4.59 11.07
CA LEU A 47 -5.70 -4.37 12.30
C LEU A 47 -4.35 -3.77 11.93
N ALA A 48 -3.94 -2.73 12.61
CA ALA A 48 -2.63 -2.10 12.47
C ALA A 48 -2.08 -1.73 13.84
N GLU A 49 -0.77 -1.79 13.98
CA GLU A 49 -0.08 -1.44 15.21
C GLU A 49 0.67 -0.12 15.01
N PHE A 50 0.54 0.74 15.99
CA PHE A 50 1.17 2.05 15.99
C PHE A 50 1.99 2.21 17.26
N THR A 51 3.19 2.73 17.11
CA THR A 51 4.10 3.09 18.19
C THR A 51 4.08 4.61 18.39
N GLY A 52 4.49 5.08 19.58
CA GLY A 52 4.63 6.52 19.82
C GLY A 52 3.33 7.26 20.15
N PHE A 53 2.31 6.55 20.65
CA PHE A 53 1.15 7.22 21.24
C PHE A 53 1.56 7.90 22.55
N GLU A 54 1.35 9.21 22.63
CA GLU A 54 1.60 10.01 23.83
C GLU A 54 0.41 9.98 24.82
N GLN A 55 -0.77 9.62 24.32
CA GLN A 55 -2.00 9.55 25.11
C GLN A 55 -2.17 8.20 25.78
N GLU A 56 -2.63 8.17 27.01
CA GLU A 56 -3.06 6.94 27.68
C GLU A 56 -4.37 6.45 27.09
N LEU A 57 -4.32 5.32 26.40
CA LEU A 57 -5.48 4.67 25.77
C LEU A 57 -5.88 3.41 26.53
N ASN A 58 -7.17 3.15 26.58
CA ASN A 58 -7.72 1.93 27.16
C ASN A 58 -8.23 0.98 26.07
N LEU A 59 -8.36 -0.31 26.43
CA LEU A 59 -8.96 -1.31 25.56
C LEU A 59 -10.42 -0.93 25.26
N GLY A 60 -10.79 -0.96 23.98
CA GLY A 60 -12.14 -0.62 23.53
C GLY A 60 -12.35 0.87 23.21
N ASP A 61 -11.39 1.75 23.50
CA ASP A 61 -11.50 3.17 23.17
C ASP A 61 -11.66 3.40 21.66
N THR A 62 -12.46 4.40 21.31
CA THR A 62 -12.69 4.78 19.93
C THR A 62 -11.86 6.01 19.60
N LEU A 63 -10.90 5.85 18.69
CA LEU A 63 -10.12 6.97 18.14
C LEU A 63 -10.94 7.64 17.04
N THR A 64 -11.15 8.95 17.16
CA THR A 64 -11.84 9.78 16.17
C THR A 64 -10.86 10.64 15.40
N VAL A 65 -11.34 11.29 14.35
CA VAL A 65 -10.54 12.23 13.52
C VAL A 65 -10.07 13.45 14.32
N GLU A 66 -10.72 13.76 15.43
CA GLU A 66 -10.38 14.88 16.32
C GLU A 66 -8.95 14.81 16.85
N LEU A 67 -8.35 13.63 16.86
CA LEU A 67 -6.94 13.40 17.21
C LEU A 67 -5.97 14.19 16.31
N PHE A 68 -6.40 14.60 15.13
CA PHE A 68 -5.60 15.34 14.15
C PHE A 68 -5.94 16.83 14.06
N ASN A 69 -6.79 17.36 14.97
CA ASN A 69 -7.22 18.76 14.91
C ASN A 69 -6.05 19.74 15.04
N ASP A 70 -5.01 19.36 15.76
CA ASP A 70 -3.82 20.20 15.98
C ASP A 70 -2.76 20.06 14.87
N ALA A 71 -2.99 19.15 13.90
CA ALA A 71 -2.06 18.89 12.81
C ALA A 71 -2.46 19.67 11.55
N ASP A 72 -1.55 20.50 11.01
CA ASP A 72 -1.76 21.20 9.74
C ASP A 72 -1.75 20.24 8.54
N PHE A 73 -0.93 19.20 8.59
CA PHE A 73 -0.73 18.24 7.51
C PHE A 73 -0.62 16.82 8.06
N VAL A 74 -1.05 15.84 7.26
CA VAL A 74 -0.92 14.39 7.56
C VAL A 74 -0.34 13.69 6.35
N ASP A 75 0.67 12.86 6.58
CA ASP A 75 1.23 11.98 5.57
C ASP A 75 0.44 10.67 5.50
N VAL A 76 0.06 10.27 4.29
CA VAL A 76 -0.71 9.04 4.08
C VAL A 76 0.09 8.06 3.26
N VAL A 77 0.35 6.88 3.83
CA VAL A 77 1.00 5.76 3.15
C VAL A 77 -0.02 4.68 2.84
N GLY A 78 -0.07 4.23 1.60
CA GLY A 78 -1.04 3.24 1.19
C GLY A 78 -0.58 2.42 -0.03
N THR A 79 -1.28 1.34 -0.29
CA THR A 79 -1.05 0.50 -1.47
C THR A 79 -2.03 0.85 -2.56
N SER A 80 -1.53 1.30 -3.71
CA SER A 80 -2.38 1.65 -4.86
C SER A 80 -2.99 0.40 -5.51
N LYS A 81 -4.11 0.60 -6.21
CA LYS A 81 -4.73 -0.49 -6.97
C LYS A 81 -3.79 -0.99 -8.06
N GLY A 82 -3.57 -2.30 -8.14
CA GLY A 82 -2.81 -2.92 -9.21
C GLY A 82 -3.48 -2.72 -10.57
N LYS A 83 -2.68 -2.36 -11.59
CA LYS A 83 -3.15 -2.15 -12.98
C LYS A 83 -2.70 -3.26 -13.93
N GLY A 84 -2.16 -4.34 -13.40
CA GLY A 84 -1.63 -5.45 -14.18
C GLY A 84 -0.38 -5.06 -14.97
N PHE A 85 -0.09 -5.81 -16.05
CA PHE A 85 0.99 -5.50 -16.96
C PHE A 85 0.60 -4.33 -17.87
N GLN A 86 1.38 -3.27 -17.85
CA GLN A 86 1.15 -2.09 -18.68
C GLN A 86 2.32 -1.87 -19.64
N GLY A 87 1.98 -1.50 -20.88
CA GLY A 87 2.97 -1.11 -21.88
C GLY A 87 3.66 0.21 -21.55
N VAL A 88 4.79 0.46 -22.19
CA VAL A 88 5.67 1.62 -21.95
C VAL A 88 4.99 2.97 -22.15
N VAL A 89 4.03 3.05 -23.05
CA VAL A 89 3.28 4.29 -23.30
C VAL A 89 2.47 4.70 -22.08
N LYS A 90 1.73 3.74 -21.46
CA LYS A 90 0.91 4.04 -20.28
C LYS A 90 1.74 4.12 -19.00
N ARG A 91 2.75 3.26 -18.87
CA ARG A 91 3.56 3.17 -17.65
C ARG A 91 4.58 4.29 -17.51
N HIS A 92 5.23 4.66 -18.60
CA HIS A 92 6.34 5.61 -18.61
C HIS A 92 6.08 6.88 -19.42
N GLY A 93 4.90 7.01 -20.05
CA GLY A 93 4.57 8.17 -20.88
C GLY A 93 5.36 8.26 -22.18
N PHE A 94 5.83 7.14 -22.72
CA PHE A 94 6.53 7.13 -24.00
C PHE A 94 5.60 7.52 -25.15
N GLY A 95 6.11 8.28 -26.13
CA GLY A 95 5.32 8.73 -27.28
C GLY A 95 4.97 7.63 -28.27
N GLY A 96 5.71 6.54 -28.26
CA GLY A 96 5.56 5.50 -29.31
C GLY A 96 6.03 6.00 -30.69
N VAL A 97 5.62 5.29 -31.73
CA VAL A 97 5.86 5.68 -33.13
C VAL A 97 4.61 6.34 -33.67
N GLY A 98 4.72 7.57 -34.19
CA GLY A 98 3.58 8.46 -34.45
C GLY A 98 2.63 8.02 -35.57
N GLN A 99 3.09 7.26 -36.54
CA GLN A 99 2.25 6.77 -37.65
C GLN A 99 2.65 5.38 -38.12
N THR A 100 1.67 4.65 -38.60
CA THR A 100 1.81 3.34 -39.20
C THR A 100 1.98 3.51 -40.72
N THR A 101 3.19 3.25 -41.21
CA THR A 101 3.50 3.31 -42.64
C THR A 101 4.41 2.15 -43.05
N HIS A 102 4.26 1.64 -44.28
CA HIS A 102 5.16 0.65 -44.88
C HIS A 102 5.46 -0.56 -44.01
N GLY A 103 4.43 -1.21 -43.46
CA GLY A 103 4.57 -2.43 -42.65
C GLY A 103 5.03 -2.23 -41.20
N GLN A 104 4.97 -1.01 -40.65
CA GLN A 104 5.35 -0.67 -39.29
C GLN A 104 4.16 -0.64 -38.29
N ASP A 105 3.03 -1.22 -38.65
CA ASP A 105 1.78 -1.15 -37.88
C ASP A 105 1.88 -1.76 -36.47
N ASP A 106 2.71 -2.78 -36.31
CA ASP A 106 2.94 -3.48 -35.05
C ASP A 106 3.81 -2.71 -34.03
N ARG A 107 4.40 -1.59 -34.43
CA ARG A 107 5.38 -0.83 -33.64
C ARG A 107 4.84 0.45 -33.00
N SER A 108 3.59 0.79 -33.22
CA SER A 108 2.99 2.05 -32.78
C SER A 108 3.15 2.34 -31.27
N ARG A 109 3.14 1.32 -30.43
CA ARG A 109 3.24 1.46 -28.96
C ARG A 109 4.52 0.86 -28.38
N LYS A 110 5.56 0.69 -29.17
CA LYS A 110 6.86 0.16 -28.72
C LYS A 110 7.74 1.28 -28.13
N PRO A 111 8.73 0.93 -27.30
CA PRO A 111 9.60 1.91 -26.64
C PRO A 111 10.54 2.66 -27.61
N GLY A 112 10.81 2.10 -28.77
CA GLY A 112 11.81 2.64 -29.69
C GLY A 112 13.23 2.21 -29.33
N SER A 113 14.24 3.04 -29.68
CA SER A 113 15.64 2.78 -29.35
C SER A 113 15.89 2.81 -27.84
N ILE A 114 16.73 1.90 -27.36
CA ILE A 114 17.10 1.79 -25.93
C ILE A 114 18.53 2.25 -25.63
N GLY A 115 19.26 2.69 -26.62
CA GLY A 115 20.61 3.21 -26.47
C GLY A 115 21.49 2.89 -27.68
N ALA A 116 22.78 3.25 -27.58
CA ALA A 116 23.76 2.99 -28.59
C ALA A 116 24.32 1.57 -28.48
N CYS A 117 24.62 0.97 -29.65
CA CYS A 117 25.18 -0.38 -29.75
C CYS A 117 26.70 -0.42 -29.71
N SER A 118 27.39 0.74 -29.73
CA SER A 118 28.84 0.85 -29.68
C SER A 118 29.38 1.05 -28.27
N TYR A 119 30.67 0.80 -28.09
CA TYR A 119 31.33 0.93 -26.78
C TYR A 119 31.45 2.41 -26.34
N PRO A 120 31.17 2.74 -25.06
CA PRO A 120 30.58 1.86 -24.02
C PRO A 120 29.08 1.64 -24.23
N LEU A 121 28.67 0.39 -24.19
CA LEU A 121 27.26 0.03 -24.32
C LEU A 121 26.45 0.56 -23.13
N ARG A 122 25.63 1.56 -23.34
CA ARG A 122 24.72 2.14 -22.34
C ARG A 122 23.28 1.86 -22.73
N CYS A 123 22.66 0.94 -22.06
CA CYS A 123 21.23 0.71 -22.18
C CYS A 123 20.47 1.63 -21.21
N LEU A 124 19.36 2.21 -21.65
CA LEU A 124 18.47 2.93 -20.75
C LEU A 124 17.94 1.99 -19.68
N ARG A 125 18.03 2.40 -18.40
CA ARG A 125 17.58 1.61 -17.23
C ARG A 125 16.05 1.40 -17.15
N VAL A 126 15.34 1.52 -18.25
CA VAL A 126 13.89 1.27 -18.35
C VAL A 126 13.59 -0.21 -18.59
N CYS A 127 14.45 -1.09 -18.06
CA CYS A 127 14.41 -2.54 -18.32
C CYS A 127 13.18 -3.27 -17.74
N ALA A 128 12.29 -2.59 -17.06
CA ALA A 128 11.05 -3.17 -16.55
C ALA A 128 9.82 -2.80 -17.40
N TRP A 129 9.94 -2.87 -18.70
CA TRP A 129 8.95 -2.36 -19.66
C TRP A 129 7.56 -3.01 -19.56
N ALA A 130 7.51 -4.23 -19.08
CA ALA A 130 6.26 -4.98 -18.90
C ALA A 130 6.10 -5.52 -17.47
N ALA A 131 6.76 -4.93 -16.47
CA ALA A 131 6.61 -5.39 -15.10
C ALA A 131 5.23 -5.06 -14.52
N LYS A 132 4.74 -5.95 -13.68
CA LYS A 132 3.50 -5.77 -12.93
C LYS A 132 3.55 -4.45 -12.16
N TRP A 133 2.56 -3.61 -12.35
CA TRP A 133 2.43 -2.37 -11.59
C TRP A 133 2.07 -2.73 -10.15
N VAL A 134 3.05 -2.79 -9.30
CA VAL A 134 2.90 -2.65 -7.86
C VAL A 134 3.60 -1.34 -7.51
N THR A 135 2.84 -0.29 -7.39
CA THR A 135 3.37 0.98 -6.89
C THR A 135 3.07 1.02 -5.41
N TYR A 136 4.11 1.05 -4.60
CA TYR A 136 4.04 1.49 -3.21
C TYR A 136 4.20 3.01 -3.26
N VAL A 137 3.28 3.73 -2.69
CA VAL A 137 3.36 5.18 -2.43
C VAL A 137 3.42 5.36 -0.93
#